data_a102ee3c7d74151522d3b6651a938403
#
_entry.id   a102ee3c7d74151522d3b6651a938403
#
_cell.length_a   1.000
_cell.length_b   1.000
_cell.length_c   1.000
_cell.angle_alpha   90.00
_cell.angle_beta   90.00
_cell.angle_gamma   90.00
#
_symmetry.space_group_name_H-M   'P 1'
#
loop_
_entity.id
_entity.type
_entity.pdbx_description
1 polymer ?
#
loop_
_entity_poly.entity_id
_entity_poly.type
_entity_poly.pdbx_seq_one_letter_code
_entity_poly.pdbx_strand_id
1 'polypeptide(L)'
;MRIFKKRKKRIGLALSGGAVLGAAHVGVLRALQEHDISVDFVSGTSIGAFVAAFVAAGKTWEEIEEIAKRLKWLDVSGISLPQMGLLSNKKMGKLLKETLGDITFEKAQIPAAMIATDIVNGEKVILKEGDIASAVMASTCIPGIFAPVKREGHLLVDGGVLENVPITPLQDFGADMIIAVDLIAHHHIQEPDNIVEVLLNTFDFMITNASRMYTNQADILITPNLSGASRVNMDQIPELIEIGYETAKEILNAEF
;
A
#
# COMPACT_ATOMS: atom_id res chain seq x y z
N MET A 1 -39.18 3.28 25.77
CA MET A 1 -37.75 3.56 25.81
C MET A 1 -37.13 3.01 24.51
N ARG A 2 -36.85 3.85 23.50
CA ARG A 2 -36.20 3.39 22.26
C ARG A 2 -34.74 3.15 22.58
N ILE A 3 -34.32 1.89 22.61
CA ILE A 3 -32.90 1.50 22.67
C ILE A 3 -32.31 1.88 21.31
N PHE A 4 -31.60 3.00 21.25
CA PHE A 4 -30.77 3.33 20.08
C PHE A 4 -29.65 2.28 20.01
N LYS A 5 -29.76 1.31 19.13
CA LYS A 5 -28.64 0.43 18.78
C LYS A 5 -27.49 1.34 18.31
N LYS A 6 -26.37 1.37 19.04
CA LYS A 6 -25.16 2.11 18.66
C LYS A 6 -24.78 1.60 17.26
N ARG A 7 -24.76 2.48 16.26
CA ARG A 7 -24.38 2.12 14.89
C ARG A 7 -22.95 1.57 14.95
N LYS A 8 -22.68 0.42 14.30
CA LYS A 8 -21.31 -0.11 14.16
C LYS A 8 -20.50 0.93 13.39
N LYS A 9 -19.33 1.29 13.92
CA LYS A 9 -18.39 2.18 13.24
C LYS A 9 -17.92 1.53 11.93
N ARG A 10 -17.85 2.30 10.86
CA ARG A 10 -17.24 1.86 9.59
C ARG A 10 -15.76 2.11 9.66
N ILE A 11 -14.98 1.07 9.43
CA ILE A 11 -13.52 1.09 9.59
C ILE A 11 -12.85 1.21 8.22
N GLY A 12 -12.01 2.23 8.06
CA GLY A 12 -11.11 2.40 6.93
C GLY A 12 -9.70 1.93 7.28
N LEU A 13 -9.07 1.19 6.35
CA LEU A 13 -7.69 0.73 6.47
C LEU A 13 -6.80 1.42 5.43
N ALA A 14 -5.83 2.22 5.88
CA ALA A 14 -4.83 2.88 5.04
C ALA A 14 -3.51 2.10 5.05
N LEU A 15 -3.05 1.64 3.88
CA LEU A 15 -1.84 0.85 3.69
C LEU A 15 -0.77 1.67 2.95
N SER A 16 0.32 1.99 3.64
CA SER A 16 1.40 2.82 3.08
C SER A 16 2.25 2.09 2.04
N GLY A 17 3.02 2.85 1.28
CA GLY A 17 4.13 2.36 0.47
C GLY A 17 5.31 1.89 1.32
N GLY A 18 6.27 1.16 0.70
CA GLY A 18 7.44 0.66 1.40
C GLY A 18 8.21 -0.44 0.65
N ALA A 19 7.94 -0.68 -0.62
CA ALA A 19 8.54 -1.75 -1.42
C ALA A 19 8.38 -3.13 -0.73
N VAL A 20 9.44 -3.94 -0.55
CA VAL A 20 9.37 -5.27 0.07
C VAL A 20 8.84 -5.22 1.51
N LEU A 21 9.02 -4.10 2.22
CA LEU A 21 8.46 -3.91 3.58
C LEU A 21 6.94 -4.09 3.62
N GLY A 22 6.25 -3.98 2.47
CA GLY A 22 4.82 -4.22 2.31
C GLY A 22 4.34 -5.59 2.79
N ALA A 23 5.22 -6.56 2.92
CA ALA A 23 4.90 -7.85 3.51
C ALA A 23 4.36 -7.73 4.95
N ALA A 24 4.78 -6.71 5.71
CA ALA A 24 4.27 -6.45 7.05
C ALA A 24 2.76 -6.14 7.08
N HIS A 25 2.19 -5.59 5.98
CA HIS A 25 0.74 -5.39 5.89
C HIS A 25 -0.05 -6.71 6.04
N VAL A 26 0.51 -7.82 5.57
CA VAL A 26 -0.15 -9.14 5.69
C VAL A 26 -0.27 -9.54 7.16
N GLY A 27 0.77 -9.31 7.95
CA GLY A 27 0.74 -9.52 9.40
C GLY A 27 -0.30 -8.63 10.10
N VAL A 28 -0.42 -7.36 9.67
CA VAL A 28 -1.47 -6.46 10.18
C VAL A 28 -2.86 -6.99 9.86
N LEU A 29 -3.09 -7.47 8.64
CA LEU A 29 -4.39 -8.07 8.25
C LEU A 29 -4.74 -9.29 9.11
N ARG A 30 -3.75 -10.14 9.42
CA ARG A 30 -3.92 -11.26 10.36
C ARG A 30 -4.34 -10.78 11.75
N ALA A 31 -3.67 -9.79 12.31
CA ALA A 31 -4.00 -9.24 13.62
C ALA A 31 -5.41 -8.62 13.65
N LEU A 32 -5.81 -7.90 12.59
CA LEU A 32 -7.17 -7.35 12.46
C LEU A 32 -8.23 -8.45 12.48
N GLN A 33 -8.00 -9.54 11.75
CA GLN A 33 -8.93 -10.68 11.73
C GLN A 33 -9.02 -11.37 13.08
N GLU A 34 -7.90 -11.58 13.79
CA GLU A 34 -7.88 -12.20 15.13
C GLU A 34 -8.60 -11.34 16.20
N HIS A 35 -8.71 -10.02 15.96
CA HIS A 35 -9.47 -9.08 16.81
C HIS A 35 -10.91 -8.86 16.34
N ASP A 36 -11.43 -9.67 15.41
CA ASP A 36 -12.77 -9.51 14.82
C ASP A 36 -13.02 -8.11 14.22
N ILE A 37 -11.97 -7.43 13.76
CA ILE A 37 -12.03 -6.12 13.13
C ILE A 37 -12.28 -6.28 11.63
N SER A 38 -13.49 -5.94 11.20
CA SER A 38 -13.86 -5.95 9.78
C SER A 38 -13.55 -4.60 9.14
N VAL A 39 -12.84 -4.61 8.03
CA VAL A 39 -12.53 -3.43 7.22
C VAL A 39 -13.69 -3.15 6.26
N ASP A 40 -14.23 -1.93 6.32
CA ASP A 40 -15.33 -1.48 5.43
C ASP A 40 -14.82 -0.71 4.21
N PHE A 41 -13.63 -0.10 4.30
CA PHE A 41 -12.99 0.67 3.23
C PHE A 41 -11.47 0.41 3.26
N VAL A 42 -10.85 0.33 2.11
CA VAL A 42 -9.39 0.18 2.03
C VAL A 42 -8.78 1.19 1.08
N SER A 43 -7.64 1.75 1.46
CA SER A 43 -6.82 2.58 0.57
C SER A 43 -5.36 2.13 0.60
N GLY A 44 -4.66 2.34 -0.50
CA GLY A 44 -3.27 1.91 -0.60
C GLY A 44 -2.42 2.84 -1.47
N THR A 45 -1.15 2.93 -1.13
CA THR A 45 -0.12 3.62 -1.92
C THR A 45 1.01 2.64 -2.22
N SER A 46 1.51 2.61 -3.45
CA SER A 46 2.63 1.75 -3.85
C SER A 46 2.37 0.27 -3.53
N ILE A 47 3.25 -0.39 -2.78
CA ILE A 47 3.02 -1.77 -2.34
C ILE A 47 1.75 -1.90 -1.49
N GLY A 48 1.37 -0.86 -0.74
CA GLY A 48 0.09 -0.83 -0.04
C GLY A 48 -1.10 -0.87 -0.99
N ALA A 49 -1.01 -0.26 -2.19
CA ALA A 49 -2.03 -0.39 -3.23
C ALA A 49 -2.13 -1.82 -3.78
N PHE A 50 -0.99 -2.51 -3.89
CA PHE A 50 -0.95 -3.92 -4.28
C PHE A 50 -1.70 -4.79 -3.25
N VAL A 51 -1.40 -4.62 -1.95
CA VAL A 51 -2.10 -5.36 -0.87
C VAL A 51 -3.58 -4.96 -0.81
N ALA A 52 -3.89 -3.66 -0.91
CA ALA A 52 -5.27 -3.16 -0.90
C ALA A 52 -6.13 -3.74 -2.04
N ALA A 53 -5.53 -4.03 -3.21
CA ALA A 53 -6.24 -4.70 -4.32
C ALA A 53 -6.75 -6.10 -3.94
N PHE A 54 -5.95 -6.87 -3.21
CA PHE A 54 -6.36 -8.19 -2.71
C PHE A 54 -7.44 -8.08 -1.62
N VAL A 55 -7.27 -7.15 -0.68
CA VAL A 55 -8.27 -6.87 0.36
C VAL A 55 -9.60 -6.44 -0.29
N ALA A 56 -9.56 -5.53 -1.26
CA ALA A 56 -10.74 -5.08 -2.01
C ALA A 56 -11.44 -6.22 -2.76
N ALA A 57 -10.67 -7.20 -3.24
CA ALA A 57 -11.19 -8.42 -3.88
C ALA A 57 -11.73 -9.45 -2.88
N GLY A 58 -11.66 -9.20 -1.57
CA GLY A 58 -12.13 -10.10 -0.52
C GLY A 58 -11.19 -11.28 -0.26
N LYS A 59 -9.90 -11.17 -0.60
CA LYS A 59 -8.90 -12.19 -0.27
C LYS A 59 -8.59 -12.18 1.22
N THR A 60 -8.43 -13.37 1.80
CA THR A 60 -8.02 -13.53 3.20
C THR A 60 -6.52 -13.23 3.36
N TRP A 61 -6.09 -12.96 4.59
CA TRP A 61 -4.67 -12.71 4.84
C TRP A 61 -3.81 -13.93 4.50
N GLU A 62 -4.32 -15.17 4.68
CA GLU A 62 -3.62 -16.41 4.32
C GLU A 62 -3.39 -16.50 2.81
N GLU A 63 -4.40 -16.17 2.00
CA GLU A 63 -4.27 -16.14 0.54
C GLU A 63 -3.24 -15.09 0.10
N ILE A 64 -3.23 -13.91 0.76
CA ILE A 64 -2.27 -12.84 0.47
C ILE A 64 -0.86 -13.23 0.91
N GLU A 65 -0.72 -13.89 2.07
CA GLU A 65 0.56 -14.45 2.55
C GLU A 65 1.16 -15.44 1.57
N GLU A 66 0.36 -16.41 1.09
CA GLU A 66 0.77 -17.37 0.08
C GLU A 66 1.31 -16.72 -1.20
N ILE A 67 0.65 -15.65 -1.65
CA ILE A 67 1.10 -14.86 -2.81
C ILE A 67 2.42 -14.16 -2.46
N ALA A 68 2.49 -13.46 -1.33
CA ALA A 68 3.68 -12.71 -0.91
C ALA A 68 4.92 -13.61 -0.79
N LYS A 69 4.79 -14.79 -0.17
CA LYS A 69 5.89 -15.75 -0.01
C LYS A 69 6.41 -16.34 -1.32
N ARG A 70 5.61 -16.34 -2.39
CA ARG A 70 5.99 -16.85 -3.71
C ARG A 70 6.54 -15.78 -4.65
N LEU A 71 6.36 -14.49 -4.32
CA LEU A 71 6.81 -13.39 -5.17
C LEU A 71 8.33 -13.35 -5.30
N LYS A 72 8.78 -13.09 -6.53
CA LYS A 72 10.18 -12.79 -6.86
C LYS A 72 10.23 -11.47 -7.65
N TRP A 73 11.34 -10.77 -7.59
CA TRP A 73 11.52 -9.53 -8.36
C TRP A 73 11.19 -9.68 -9.84
N LEU A 74 11.54 -10.82 -10.45
CA LEU A 74 11.26 -11.11 -11.86
C LEU A 74 9.77 -11.28 -12.17
N ASP A 75 8.93 -11.52 -11.15
CA ASP A 75 7.48 -11.68 -11.32
C ASP A 75 6.77 -10.32 -11.38
N VAL A 76 7.35 -9.29 -10.78
CA VAL A 76 6.76 -7.95 -10.67
C VAL A 76 7.45 -6.91 -11.54
N SER A 77 8.69 -7.15 -11.97
CA SER A 77 9.48 -6.22 -12.77
C SER A 77 9.90 -6.79 -14.13
N GLY A 78 10.00 -5.94 -15.12
CA GLY A 78 10.49 -6.27 -16.46
C GLY A 78 11.46 -5.20 -16.96
N ILE A 79 12.28 -5.53 -17.96
CA ILE A 79 13.16 -4.56 -18.61
C ILE A 79 12.30 -3.54 -19.37
N SER A 80 12.58 -2.26 -19.19
CA SER A 80 12.01 -1.17 -19.99
C SER A 80 13.05 -0.63 -20.96
N LEU A 81 12.60 -0.05 -22.08
CA LEU A 81 13.49 0.80 -22.89
C LEU A 81 13.76 2.07 -22.08
N PRO A 82 15.03 2.47 -21.85
CA PRO A 82 15.41 3.46 -20.84
C PRO A 82 15.15 4.91 -21.30
N GLN A 83 13.91 5.26 -21.60
CA GLN A 83 13.54 6.65 -21.90
C GLN A 83 12.93 7.38 -20.71
N MET A 84 12.15 6.70 -19.86
CA MET A 84 11.49 7.32 -18.70
C MET A 84 11.55 6.48 -17.42
N GLY A 85 12.26 5.35 -17.41
CA GLY A 85 12.43 4.46 -16.26
C GLY A 85 13.26 3.23 -16.61
N LEU A 86 13.95 2.68 -15.61
CA LEU A 86 14.84 1.53 -15.79
C LEU A 86 14.07 0.23 -15.98
N LEU A 87 12.90 0.12 -15.34
CA LEU A 87 12.08 -1.08 -15.28
C LEU A 87 10.64 -0.79 -15.72
N SER A 88 9.90 -1.86 -15.99
CA SER A 88 8.45 -1.83 -16.24
C SER A 88 7.74 -2.70 -15.21
N ASN A 89 6.64 -2.22 -14.64
CA ASN A 89 5.79 -2.96 -13.73
C ASN A 89 4.59 -3.67 -14.41
N LYS A 90 4.62 -3.82 -15.73
CA LYS A 90 3.56 -4.53 -16.50
C LYS A 90 3.35 -5.97 -16.02
N LYS A 91 4.41 -6.63 -15.53
CA LYS A 91 4.30 -7.98 -14.96
C LYS A 91 3.49 -7.98 -13.66
N MET A 92 3.60 -6.96 -12.82
CA MET A 92 2.75 -6.79 -11.63
C MET A 92 1.27 -6.68 -12.03
N GLY A 93 0.95 -5.87 -13.03
CA GLY A 93 -0.40 -5.79 -13.58
C GLY A 93 -0.92 -7.12 -14.13
N LYS A 94 -0.07 -7.89 -14.81
CA LYS A 94 -0.39 -9.23 -15.31
C LYS A 94 -0.66 -10.19 -14.14
N LEU A 95 0.20 -10.22 -13.13
CA LEU A 95 0.03 -11.03 -11.93
C LEU A 95 -1.30 -10.75 -11.22
N LEU A 96 -1.66 -9.47 -11.07
CA LEU A 96 -2.94 -9.08 -10.48
C LEU A 96 -4.11 -9.63 -11.29
N LYS A 97 -4.08 -9.51 -12.62
CA LYS A 97 -5.14 -10.03 -13.50
C LYS A 97 -5.22 -11.56 -13.48
N GLU A 98 -4.10 -12.25 -13.42
CA GLU A 98 -4.05 -13.72 -13.30
C GLU A 98 -4.60 -14.20 -11.95
N THR A 99 -4.42 -13.41 -10.88
CA THR A 99 -4.83 -13.80 -9.52
C THR A 99 -6.25 -13.34 -9.17
N LEU A 100 -6.65 -12.15 -9.61
CA LEU A 100 -7.93 -11.51 -9.25
C LEU A 100 -8.93 -11.47 -10.41
N GLY A 101 -8.51 -11.83 -11.64
CA GLY A 101 -9.29 -11.61 -12.84
C GLY A 101 -9.30 -10.12 -13.26
N ASP A 102 -10.21 -9.78 -14.17
CA ASP A 102 -10.43 -8.40 -14.61
C ASP A 102 -11.36 -7.67 -13.61
N ILE A 103 -10.86 -7.49 -12.38
CA ILE A 103 -11.59 -6.80 -11.32
C ILE A 103 -11.52 -5.29 -11.50
N THR A 104 -12.66 -4.62 -11.30
CA THR A 104 -12.75 -3.16 -11.24
C THR A 104 -13.15 -2.68 -9.86
N PHE A 105 -12.91 -1.41 -9.55
CA PHE A 105 -13.31 -0.82 -8.27
C PHE A 105 -14.82 -0.98 -8.00
N GLU A 106 -15.64 -0.87 -9.05
CA GLU A 106 -17.10 -1.00 -8.95
C GLU A 106 -17.57 -2.43 -8.62
N LYS A 107 -16.70 -3.43 -8.88
CA LYS A 107 -16.96 -4.86 -8.61
C LYS A 107 -16.22 -5.37 -7.37
N ALA A 108 -15.43 -4.51 -6.73
CA ALA A 108 -14.73 -4.87 -5.51
C ALA A 108 -15.71 -5.18 -4.39
N GLN A 109 -15.36 -6.13 -3.52
CA GLN A 109 -16.17 -6.49 -2.35
C GLN A 109 -16.11 -5.41 -1.27
N ILE A 110 -14.97 -4.71 -1.18
CA ILE A 110 -14.75 -3.59 -0.26
C ILE A 110 -14.39 -2.38 -1.12
N PRO A 111 -15.09 -1.22 -0.96
CA PRO A 111 -14.71 0.01 -1.64
C PRO A 111 -13.24 0.35 -1.40
N ALA A 112 -12.52 0.63 -2.47
CA ALA A 112 -11.08 0.83 -2.44
C ALA A 112 -10.65 2.09 -3.19
N ALA A 113 -9.50 2.63 -2.81
CA ALA A 113 -8.82 3.69 -3.54
C ALA A 113 -7.31 3.51 -3.52
N MET A 114 -6.66 3.90 -4.61
CA MET A 114 -5.19 3.91 -4.74
C MET A 114 -4.72 5.33 -4.99
N ILE A 115 -3.58 5.70 -4.41
CA ILE A 115 -2.98 7.01 -4.67
C ILE A 115 -1.92 6.91 -5.75
N ALA A 116 -1.97 7.84 -6.69
CA ALA A 116 -0.90 8.11 -7.65
C ALA A 116 -0.58 9.61 -7.67
N THR A 117 0.53 9.98 -8.27
CA THR A 117 0.93 11.37 -8.47
C THR A 117 1.01 11.67 -9.97
N ASP A 118 0.33 12.71 -10.44
CA ASP A 118 0.56 13.27 -11.76
C ASP A 118 1.88 14.06 -11.75
N ILE A 119 2.90 13.50 -12.41
CA ILE A 119 4.24 14.09 -12.41
C ILE A 119 4.32 15.39 -13.26
N VAL A 120 3.36 15.64 -14.13
CA VAL A 120 3.32 16.84 -14.98
C VAL A 120 2.76 18.03 -14.21
N ASN A 121 1.66 17.81 -13.47
CA ASN A 121 0.96 18.87 -12.75
C ASN A 121 1.36 18.96 -11.28
N GLY A 122 2.04 17.95 -10.73
CA GLY A 122 2.36 17.88 -9.30
C GLY A 122 1.12 17.66 -8.43
N GLU A 123 0.11 16.98 -8.95
CA GLU A 123 -1.17 16.77 -8.28
C GLU A 123 -1.35 15.32 -7.82
N LYS A 124 -1.99 15.17 -6.67
CA LYS A 124 -2.43 13.86 -6.18
C LYS A 124 -3.64 13.38 -6.99
N VAL A 125 -3.58 12.14 -7.45
CA VAL A 125 -4.68 11.48 -8.17
C VAL A 125 -5.20 10.32 -7.34
N ILE A 126 -6.48 10.38 -6.97
CA ILE A 126 -7.18 9.30 -6.26
C ILE A 126 -7.83 8.39 -7.31
N LEU A 127 -7.29 7.19 -7.45
CA LEU A 127 -7.78 6.18 -8.39
C LEU A 127 -8.78 5.28 -7.66
N LYS A 128 -10.06 5.40 -7.98
CA LYS A 128 -11.17 4.68 -7.34
C LYS A 128 -12.24 4.18 -8.32
N GLU A 129 -11.94 4.24 -9.62
CA GLU A 129 -12.82 3.83 -10.70
C GLU A 129 -12.05 3.02 -11.76
N GLY A 130 -12.74 2.09 -12.44
CA GLY A 130 -12.19 1.27 -13.53
C GLY A 130 -11.26 0.15 -13.06
N ASP A 131 -10.27 -0.23 -13.89
CA ASP A 131 -9.40 -1.39 -13.69
C ASP A 131 -8.44 -1.21 -12.51
N ILE A 132 -8.57 -2.08 -11.49
CA ILE A 132 -7.73 -2.06 -10.27
C ILE A 132 -6.25 -2.36 -10.61
N ALA A 133 -5.98 -3.32 -11.50
CA ALA A 133 -4.60 -3.67 -11.85
C ALA A 133 -3.86 -2.48 -12.47
N SER A 134 -4.54 -1.70 -13.34
CA SER A 134 -3.99 -0.47 -13.91
C SER A 134 -3.74 0.61 -12.85
N ALA A 135 -4.63 0.74 -11.86
CA ALA A 135 -4.46 1.69 -10.75
C ALA A 135 -3.26 1.32 -9.87
N VAL A 136 -3.11 0.03 -9.53
CA VAL A 136 -1.93 -0.46 -8.78
C VAL A 136 -0.64 -0.22 -9.57
N MET A 137 -0.65 -0.50 -10.89
CA MET A 137 0.52 -0.19 -11.72
C MET A 137 0.89 1.29 -11.67
N ALA A 138 -0.07 2.20 -11.70
CA ALA A 138 0.19 3.64 -11.59
C ALA A 138 0.76 3.99 -10.21
N SER A 139 0.15 3.46 -9.14
CA SER A 139 0.53 3.71 -7.77
C SER A 139 1.92 3.16 -7.40
N THR A 140 2.43 2.16 -8.12
CA THR A 140 3.73 1.50 -7.85
C THR A 140 4.87 1.97 -8.76
N CYS A 141 4.67 3.01 -9.56
CA CYS A 141 5.69 3.56 -10.45
C CYS A 141 6.65 4.49 -9.71
N ILE A 142 7.60 3.93 -8.94
CA ILE A 142 8.64 4.71 -8.25
C ILE A 142 9.42 5.51 -9.29
N PRO A 143 9.50 6.86 -9.15
CA PRO A 143 10.19 7.74 -10.10
C PRO A 143 11.64 7.32 -10.34
N GLY A 144 12.06 7.29 -11.61
CA GLY A 144 13.40 6.87 -12.03
C GLY A 144 13.60 5.35 -12.09
N ILE A 145 12.88 4.56 -11.28
CA ILE A 145 12.97 3.09 -11.28
C ILE A 145 11.98 2.50 -12.29
N PHE A 146 10.70 2.81 -12.15
CA PHE A 146 9.68 2.32 -13.08
C PHE A 146 9.23 3.41 -14.05
N ALA A 147 8.92 3.00 -15.30
CA ALA A 147 8.37 3.90 -16.28
C ALA A 147 6.97 4.38 -15.86
N PRO A 148 6.68 5.71 -15.92
CA PRO A 148 5.38 6.26 -15.59
C PRO A 148 4.24 5.65 -16.41
N VAL A 149 3.05 5.59 -15.82
CA VAL A 149 1.83 5.07 -16.48
C VAL A 149 1.00 6.23 -17.00
N LYS A 150 0.63 6.17 -18.30
CA LYS A 150 -0.37 7.08 -18.85
C LYS A 150 -1.77 6.53 -18.58
N ARG A 151 -2.60 7.34 -17.90
CA ARG A 151 -4.00 7.01 -17.63
C ARG A 151 -4.85 8.28 -17.63
N GLU A 152 -5.95 8.29 -18.40
CA GLU A 152 -6.95 9.36 -18.41
C GLU A 152 -6.39 10.77 -18.59
N GLY A 153 -5.35 10.89 -19.44
CA GLY A 153 -4.68 12.17 -19.71
C GLY A 153 -3.55 12.54 -18.74
N HIS A 154 -3.40 11.82 -17.63
CA HIS A 154 -2.33 12.00 -16.65
C HIS A 154 -1.10 11.15 -16.96
N LEU A 155 0.06 11.64 -16.55
CA LEU A 155 1.31 10.87 -16.51
C LEU A 155 1.62 10.53 -15.04
N LEU A 156 1.30 9.29 -14.65
CA LEU A 156 1.26 8.89 -13.26
C LEU A 156 2.55 8.20 -12.80
N VAL A 157 2.99 8.58 -11.61
CA VAL A 157 4.05 7.94 -10.82
C VAL A 157 3.51 7.55 -9.46
N ASP A 158 4.35 6.93 -8.63
CA ASP A 158 4.02 6.45 -7.29
C ASP A 158 3.37 7.55 -6.43
N GLY A 159 2.31 7.17 -5.74
CA GLY A 159 1.53 8.09 -4.90
C GLY A 159 2.26 8.53 -3.64
N GLY A 160 3.30 7.78 -3.22
CA GLY A 160 4.11 8.11 -2.05
C GLY A 160 4.79 9.47 -2.13
N VAL A 161 4.96 10.03 -3.33
CA VAL A 161 5.45 11.41 -3.52
C VAL A 161 4.61 12.44 -2.78
N LEU A 162 3.27 12.27 -2.76
CA LEU A 162 2.33 13.23 -2.18
C LEU A 162 1.55 12.70 -0.97
N GLU A 163 1.16 11.42 -0.97
CA GLU A 163 0.46 10.80 0.16
C GLU A 163 0.84 9.32 0.29
N ASN A 164 1.87 9.05 1.11
CA ASN A 164 2.33 7.69 1.31
C ASN A 164 1.40 6.85 2.18
N VAL A 165 0.82 7.46 3.23
CA VAL A 165 -0.21 6.84 4.07
C VAL A 165 -1.56 7.39 3.62
N PRO A 166 -2.36 6.63 2.83
CA PRO A 166 -3.49 7.18 2.09
C PRO A 166 -4.76 7.29 2.94
N ILE A 167 -4.81 8.30 3.82
CA ILE A 167 -5.92 8.56 4.74
C ILE A 167 -7.06 9.30 4.04
N THR A 168 -6.74 10.26 3.15
CA THR A 168 -7.75 11.13 2.56
C THR A 168 -8.86 10.39 1.81
N PRO A 169 -8.62 9.30 1.04
CA PRO A 169 -9.71 8.58 0.39
C PRO A 169 -10.68 7.92 1.37
N LEU A 170 -10.19 7.51 2.53
CA LEU A 170 -11.03 6.86 3.55
C LEU A 170 -11.98 7.88 4.21
N GLN A 171 -11.52 9.12 4.40
CA GLN A 171 -12.36 10.22 4.84
C GLN A 171 -13.45 10.52 3.81
N ASP A 172 -13.12 10.55 2.51
CA ASP A 172 -14.07 10.74 1.43
C ASP A 172 -15.11 9.61 1.35
N PHE A 173 -14.72 8.36 1.64
CA PHE A 173 -15.65 7.22 1.77
C PHE A 173 -16.53 7.32 3.02
N GLY A 174 -16.19 8.20 3.95
CA GLY A 174 -16.90 8.42 5.20
C GLY A 174 -16.62 7.35 6.24
N ALA A 175 -15.38 6.92 6.37
CA ALA A 175 -14.95 6.07 7.49
C ALA A 175 -15.21 6.78 8.83
N ASP A 176 -15.75 6.05 9.79
CA ASP A 176 -16.02 6.55 11.14
C ASP A 176 -14.79 6.35 12.06
N MET A 177 -13.83 5.50 11.62
CA MET A 177 -12.54 5.21 12.27
C MET A 177 -11.53 4.82 11.20
N ILE A 178 -10.32 5.33 11.30
CA ILE A 178 -9.23 5.04 10.37
C ILE A 178 -8.07 4.37 11.10
N ILE A 179 -7.75 3.15 10.66
CA ILE A 179 -6.53 2.44 11.03
C ILE A 179 -5.52 2.64 9.90
N ALA A 180 -4.38 3.23 10.22
CA ALA A 180 -3.32 3.48 9.26
C ALA A 180 -2.07 2.66 9.58
N VAL A 181 -1.41 2.15 8.53
CA VAL A 181 -0.15 1.42 8.64
C VAL A 181 0.95 2.22 7.94
N ASP A 182 1.96 2.67 8.69
CA ASP A 182 3.13 3.37 8.16
C ASP A 182 4.38 2.50 8.32
N LEU A 183 4.85 1.92 7.21
CA LEU A 183 6.00 1.02 7.17
C LEU A 183 7.35 1.75 7.26
N ILE A 184 7.36 3.07 7.10
CA ILE A 184 8.59 3.85 6.94
C ILE A 184 8.89 4.69 8.18
N ALA A 185 7.96 4.79 9.11
CA ALA A 185 8.07 5.61 10.32
C ALA A 185 9.40 5.39 11.08
N HIS A 186 9.89 4.15 11.14
CA HIS A 186 11.11 3.75 11.83
C HIS A 186 12.20 3.21 10.90
N HIS A 187 12.04 3.38 9.57
CA HIS A 187 13.03 2.89 8.62
C HIS A 187 14.27 3.78 8.63
N HIS A 188 15.43 3.17 8.82
CA HIS A 188 16.73 3.86 8.73
C HIS A 188 17.32 3.66 7.34
N ILE A 189 17.65 4.78 6.70
CA ILE A 189 18.28 4.79 5.39
C ILE A 189 19.75 4.39 5.55
N GLN A 190 20.18 3.37 4.80
CA GLN A 190 21.56 2.91 4.75
C GLN A 190 22.34 3.63 3.65
N GLU A 191 23.68 3.61 3.73
CA GLU A 191 24.53 4.14 2.66
C GLU A 191 24.26 3.35 1.36
N PRO A 192 23.97 4.04 0.24
CA PRO A 192 23.61 3.38 -0.99
C PRO A 192 24.83 2.84 -1.73
N ASP A 193 24.80 1.59 -2.18
CA ASP A 193 25.86 0.92 -2.94
C ASP A 193 25.71 1.08 -4.47
N ASN A 194 24.53 1.51 -4.94
CA ASN A 194 24.21 1.60 -6.37
C ASN A 194 23.16 2.67 -6.65
N ILE A 195 22.98 2.98 -7.95
CA ILE A 195 22.05 4.03 -8.40
C ILE A 195 20.59 3.76 -8.01
N VAL A 196 20.17 2.50 -7.94
CA VAL A 196 18.81 2.13 -7.55
C VAL A 196 18.56 2.49 -6.08
N GLU A 197 19.54 2.21 -5.22
CA GLU A 197 19.48 2.57 -3.79
C GLU A 197 19.54 4.08 -3.58
N VAL A 198 20.33 4.82 -4.37
CA VAL A 198 20.29 6.29 -4.36
C VAL A 198 18.89 6.82 -4.66
N LEU A 199 18.25 6.29 -5.69
CA LEU A 199 16.88 6.68 -6.07
C LEU A 199 15.88 6.30 -4.98
N LEU A 200 15.97 5.09 -4.41
CA LEU A 200 15.11 4.64 -3.31
C LEU A 200 15.30 5.52 -2.07
N ASN A 201 16.54 5.80 -1.66
CA ASN A 201 16.81 6.66 -0.50
C ASN A 201 16.27 8.07 -0.71
N THR A 202 16.43 8.63 -1.92
CA THR A 202 15.87 9.95 -2.26
C THR A 202 14.34 9.93 -2.17
N PHE A 203 13.72 8.87 -2.69
CA PHE A 203 12.28 8.67 -2.60
C PHE A 203 11.82 8.54 -1.15
N ASP A 204 12.58 7.85 -0.30
CA ASP A 204 12.29 7.71 1.14
C ASP A 204 12.23 9.04 1.88
N PHE A 205 13.17 9.94 1.59
CA PHE A 205 13.10 11.28 2.17
C PHE A 205 11.83 12.02 1.76
N MET A 206 11.42 11.88 0.50
CA MET A 206 10.19 12.51 0.01
C MET A 206 8.96 11.96 0.72
N ILE A 207 8.80 10.64 0.77
CA ILE A 207 7.63 10.00 1.36
C ILE A 207 7.57 10.15 2.88
N THR A 208 8.72 10.16 3.58
CA THR A 208 8.76 10.40 5.03
C THR A 208 8.24 11.81 5.36
N ASN A 209 8.62 12.81 4.57
CA ASN A 209 8.13 14.16 4.75
C ASN A 209 6.63 14.28 4.43
N ALA A 210 6.17 13.62 3.36
CA ALA A 210 4.76 13.60 2.98
C ALA A 210 3.89 12.86 4.03
N SER A 211 4.36 11.73 4.59
CA SER A 211 3.62 10.93 5.57
C SER A 211 3.26 11.73 6.83
N ARG A 212 4.17 12.57 7.33
CA ARG A 212 3.95 13.39 8.53
C ARG A 212 2.73 14.32 8.43
N MET A 213 2.30 14.67 7.23
CA MET A 213 1.14 15.53 7.03
C MET A 213 -0.20 14.83 7.26
N TYR A 214 -0.22 13.51 7.17
CA TYR A 214 -1.46 12.72 7.17
C TYR A 214 -1.58 11.78 8.36
N THR A 215 -0.49 11.20 8.86
CA THR A 215 -0.51 10.15 9.90
C THR A 215 -1.18 10.56 11.20
N ASN A 216 -1.15 11.87 11.55
CA ASN A 216 -1.84 12.41 12.72
C ASN A 216 -3.38 12.45 12.58
N GLN A 217 -3.92 12.11 11.41
CA GLN A 217 -5.36 12.05 11.14
C GLN A 217 -5.91 10.62 11.25
N ALA A 218 -5.05 9.64 11.53
CA ALA A 218 -5.48 8.28 11.86
C ALA A 218 -5.96 8.20 13.31
N ASP A 219 -7.02 7.41 13.55
CA ASP A 219 -7.46 7.09 14.90
C ASP A 219 -6.52 6.08 15.56
N ILE A 220 -6.03 5.10 14.78
CA ILE A 220 -5.03 4.12 15.19
C ILE A 220 -3.91 4.10 14.16
N LEU A 221 -2.67 4.31 14.60
CA LEU A 221 -1.49 4.27 13.76
C LEU A 221 -0.60 3.08 14.12
N ILE A 222 -0.43 2.15 13.17
CA ILE A 222 0.43 0.97 13.32
C ILE A 222 1.75 1.25 12.60
N THR A 223 2.85 1.25 13.36
CA THR A 223 4.21 1.56 12.86
C THR A 223 5.17 0.42 13.17
N PRO A 224 5.20 -0.65 12.36
CA PRO A 224 6.14 -1.76 12.58
C PRO A 224 7.59 -1.27 12.57
N ASN A 225 8.40 -1.74 13.52
CA ASN A 225 9.82 -1.40 13.54
C ASN A 225 10.58 -2.23 12.50
N LEU A 226 10.76 -1.66 11.32
CA LEU A 226 11.44 -2.28 10.17
C LEU A 226 12.83 -1.67 9.92
N SER A 227 13.47 -1.11 10.96
CA SER A 227 14.73 -0.35 10.85
C SER A 227 15.92 -1.16 10.31
N GLY A 228 15.91 -2.48 10.47
CA GLY A 228 16.96 -3.38 9.96
C GLY A 228 16.65 -4.05 8.62
N ALA A 229 15.47 -3.81 8.06
CA ALA A 229 14.99 -4.53 6.90
C ALA A 229 15.40 -3.87 5.57
N SER A 230 15.71 -4.69 4.57
CA SER A 230 16.01 -4.24 3.21
C SER A 230 14.73 -4.04 2.39
N ARG A 231 14.68 -2.97 1.59
CA ARG A 231 13.56 -2.69 0.68
C ARG A 231 13.52 -3.56 -0.57
N VAL A 232 14.60 -4.29 -0.82
CA VAL A 232 14.76 -5.08 -2.06
C VAL A 232 14.98 -6.58 -1.81
N ASN A 233 15.29 -6.99 -0.57
CA ASN A 233 15.48 -8.40 -0.24
C ASN A 233 14.13 -9.08 0.03
N MET A 234 13.74 -10.02 -0.82
CA MET A 234 12.49 -10.76 -0.68
C MET A 234 12.58 -11.96 0.27
N ASP A 235 13.78 -12.41 0.63
CA ASP A 235 13.95 -13.57 1.53
C ASP A 235 13.47 -13.28 2.96
N GLN A 236 13.37 -12.00 3.34
CA GLN A 236 12.89 -11.55 4.64
C GLN A 236 11.35 -11.42 4.74
N ILE A 237 10.59 -11.72 3.68
CA ILE A 237 9.12 -11.62 3.68
C ILE A 237 8.47 -12.32 4.89
N PRO A 238 8.85 -13.55 5.27
CA PRO A 238 8.25 -14.21 6.45
C PRO A 238 8.50 -13.44 7.76
N GLU A 239 9.69 -12.89 7.94
CA GLU A 239 10.04 -12.09 9.11
C GLU A 239 9.25 -10.77 9.16
N LEU A 240 9.11 -10.08 8.01
CA LEU A 240 8.34 -8.85 7.91
C LEU A 240 6.86 -9.06 8.25
N ILE A 241 6.27 -10.17 7.82
CA ILE A 241 4.89 -10.53 8.16
C ILE A 241 4.74 -10.67 9.67
N GLU A 242 5.67 -11.35 10.34
CA GLU A 242 5.61 -11.56 11.78
C GLU A 242 5.81 -10.25 12.56
N ILE A 243 6.74 -9.38 12.15
CA ILE A 243 6.92 -8.05 12.76
C ILE A 243 5.63 -7.23 12.62
N GLY A 244 5.01 -7.24 11.44
CA GLY A 244 3.73 -6.56 11.21
C GLY A 244 2.61 -7.08 12.11
N TYR A 245 2.53 -8.39 12.27
CA TYR A 245 1.54 -9.05 13.12
C TYR A 245 1.72 -8.69 14.60
N GLU A 246 2.93 -8.88 15.16
CA GLU A 246 3.18 -8.62 16.58
C GLU A 246 2.95 -7.15 16.92
N THR A 247 3.40 -6.22 16.06
CA THR A 247 3.16 -4.79 16.26
C THR A 247 1.68 -4.44 16.24
N ALA A 248 0.94 -4.96 15.25
CA ALA A 248 -0.50 -4.68 15.15
C ALA A 248 -1.25 -5.27 16.36
N LYS A 249 -0.95 -6.50 16.74
CA LYS A 249 -1.56 -7.19 17.88
C LYS A 249 -1.34 -6.43 19.19
N GLU A 250 -0.12 -5.94 19.44
CA GLU A 250 0.18 -5.13 20.64
C GLU A 250 -0.68 -3.86 20.68
N ILE A 251 -0.73 -3.12 19.56
CA ILE A 251 -1.49 -1.87 19.47
C ILE A 251 -2.99 -2.14 19.61
N LEU A 252 -3.52 -3.15 18.90
CA LEU A 252 -4.95 -3.46 18.93
C LEU A 252 -5.41 -3.95 20.30
N ASN A 253 -4.58 -4.74 21.01
CA ASN A 253 -4.87 -5.13 22.40
C ASN A 253 -4.96 -3.94 23.38
N ALA A 254 -4.29 -2.81 23.07
CA ALA A 254 -4.34 -1.62 23.90
C ALA A 254 -5.53 -0.70 23.59
N GLU A 255 -6.09 -0.80 22.34
CA GLU A 255 -7.16 0.09 21.86
C GLU A 255 -8.56 -0.52 21.95
N PHE A 256 -8.65 -1.85 22.00
CA PHE A 256 -9.90 -2.62 22.06
C PHE A 256 -9.97 -3.54 23.27
#